data_55b1f81c4f97bb1e7e5d536ca3366264
#
_entry.id   55b1f81c4f97bb1e7e5d536ca3366264
#
_cell.length_a   1.000
_cell.length_b   1.000
_cell.length_c   1.000
_cell.angle_alpha   90.00
_cell.angle_beta   90.00
_cell.angle_gamma   90.00
#
_symmetry.space_group_name_H-M   'P 1'
#
loop_
_entity.id
_entity.type
_entity.pdbx_description
1 polymer ?
#
loop_
_entity_poly.entity_id
_entity_poly.type
_entity_poly.pdbx_seq_one_letter_code
_entity_poly.pdbx_strand_id
1 'polypeptide(L)'
;LLKKIPTTAVPLSIFEIVKGFRSFFGNKSYIEEFEREFARYIGSKHAFTFNKCTTSIYIFLKALKKLSNKQEVVIPAYTVPTLVLPIRKAGLKPVLCESSLDTFTMDLERLPEVINDNTLCVLPIYHFGFPHKIDSLLKVANENGFFVLEDTAQAPGALIDGKKVGTLGDAGCFSLCRGKNFSTFNGGMLVTNSDKLAEIIKEERDLLPEQNFSFKIKIPFILTAFSLVTRPLIYGPFYKLISRFKHTTVHASFEPKQYSDFQAIIGLGLLNRLDEFXEIRLKKGMVLYNALKDNEHLILPXITENSTPVFNHMPVVFKEIETMEKVQAELWNRRIDTGRMYLRPVHHLYDLGYDMQEELFPNALYIAERLLTLPSHPYLDDNSIKKIINVFKSI
;
A
#
# COMPACT_ATOMS: atom_id res chain seq x y z
N LEU A 1 -0.34 -25.79 19.50
CA LEU A 1 1.12 -25.84 19.27
C LEU A 1 1.52 -25.45 17.84
N LEU A 2 0.65 -25.67 16.82
CA LEU A 2 0.99 -25.42 15.41
C LEU A 2 0.57 -24.03 14.92
N LYS A 3 -0.49 -23.45 15.49
CA LYS A 3 -1.05 -22.16 15.03
C LYS A 3 -0.10 -20.99 15.31
N LYS A 4 0.14 -20.16 14.29
CA LYS A 4 0.89 -18.90 14.39
C LYS A 4 0.15 -17.83 13.59
N ILE A 5 -0.05 -16.66 14.17
CA ILE A 5 -0.74 -15.54 13.49
C ILE A 5 0.27 -14.85 12.56
N PRO A 6 0.02 -14.81 11.23
CA PRO A 6 0.91 -14.09 10.32
C PRO A 6 0.75 -12.57 10.46
N THR A 7 1.70 -11.80 9.96
CA THR A 7 1.60 -10.33 9.94
C THR A 7 0.47 -9.86 9.01
N THR A 8 0.29 -10.54 7.87
CA THR A 8 -0.74 -10.21 6.89
C THR A 8 -1.47 -11.47 6.42
N ALA A 9 -2.71 -11.32 6.05
CA ALA A 9 -3.48 -12.39 5.42
C ALA A 9 -4.60 -11.80 4.56
N VAL A 10 -4.85 -12.44 3.44
CA VAL A 10 -6.00 -12.14 2.56
C VAL A 10 -6.93 -13.34 2.64
N PRO A 11 -8.18 -13.15 3.04
CA PRO A 11 -9.12 -14.27 3.19
C PRO A 11 -9.74 -14.68 1.85
N LEU A 12 -8.87 -15.10 0.91
CA LEU A 12 -9.27 -15.61 -0.39
C LEU A 12 -9.93 -16.99 -0.22
N SER A 13 -11.12 -17.16 -0.77
CA SER A 13 -11.85 -18.42 -0.67
C SER A 13 -11.54 -19.33 -1.86
N ILE A 14 -11.72 -20.62 -1.66
CA ILE A 14 -11.56 -21.61 -2.73
C ILE A 14 -12.58 -21.36 -3.86
N PHE A 15 -13.76 -20.85 -3.54
CA PHE A 15 -14.79 -20.53 -4.55
C PHE A 15 -14.33 -19.44 -5.50
N GLU A 16 -13.65 -18.41 -4.99
CA GLU A 16 -13.11 -17.34 -5.81
C GLU A 16 -12.05 -17.90 -6.78
N ILE A 17 -11.18 -18.79 -6.28
CA ILE A 17 -10.15 -19.43 -7.11
C ILE A 17 -10.79 -20.28 -8.22
N VAL A 18 -11.80 -21.10 -7.86
CA VAL A 18 -12.51 -21.95 -8.83
C VAL A 18 -13.20 -21.08 -9.89
N LYS A 19 -13.85 -19.99 -9.47
CA LYS A 19 -14.46 -19.04 -10.42
C LYS A 19 -13.42 -18.44 -11.39
N GLY A 20 -12.21 -18.22 -10.91
CA GLY A 20 -11.11 -17.68 -11.74
C GLY A 20 -10.83 -18.51 -12.98
N PHE A 21 -11.04 -19.84 -12.92
CA PHE A 21 -10.83 -20.72 -14.08
C PHE A 21 -11.77 -20.42 -15.25
N ARG A 22 -12.86 -19.68 -15.03
CA ARG A 22 -13.74 -19.20 -16.11
C ARG A 22 -13.01 -18.33 -17.13
N SER A 23 -11.91 -17.68 -16.71
CA SER A 23 -11.10 -16.85 -17.61
C SER A 23 -10.46 -17.65 -18.75
N PHE A 24 -10.37 -18.97 -18.62
CA PHE A 24 -9.80 -19.83 -19.66
C PHE A 24 -10.85 -20.29 -20.70
N PHE A 25 -12.12 -19.99 -20.44
CA PHE A 25 -13.23 -20.43 -21.29
C PHE A 25 -14.10 -19.23 -21.70
N GLY A 26 -14.15 -18.92 -22.96
CA GLY A 26 -14.95 -17.81 -23.49
C GLY A 26 -14.14 -16.58 -23.85
N ASN A 27 -14.82 -15.62 -24.48
CA ASN A 27 -14.22 -14.42 -25.04
C ASN A 27 -14.56 -13.14 -24.21
N LYS A 28 -15.11 -13.30 -23.00
CA LYS A 28 -15.47 -12.16 -22.16
C LYS A 28 -14.24 -11.57 -21.48
N SER A 29 -14.10 -10.24 -21.53
CA SER A 29 -13.08 -9.54 -20.76
C SER A 29 -13.57 -9.28 -19.34
N TYR A 30 -12.97 -9.96 -18.38
CA TYR A 30 -13.26 -9.73 -16.95
C TYR A 30 -12.50 -8.52 -16.40
N ILE A 31 -11.47 -8.08 -17.11
CA ILE A 31 -10.70 -6.89 -16.76
C ILE A 31 -11.61 -5.65 -16.78
N GLU A 32 -12.34 -5.44 -17.88
CA GLU A 32 -13.26 -4.29 -18.01
C GLU A 32 -14.36 -4.31 -16.95
N GLU A 33 -14.89 -5.49 -16.64
CA GLU A 33 -15.89 -5.65 -15.59
C GLU A 33 -15.31 -5.26 -14.23
N PHE A 34 -14.10 -5.74 -13.91
CA PHE A 34 -13.41 -5.43 -12.65
C PHE A 34 -13.09 -3.94 -12.55
N GLU A 35 -12.61 -3.32 -13.62
CA GLU A 35 -12.33 -1.87 -13.65
C GLU A 35 -13.60 -1.06 -13.38
N ARG A 36 -14.71 -1.40 -14.05
CA ARG A 36 -15.99 -0.72 -13.87
C ARG A 36 -16.51 -0.86 -12.42
N GLU A 37 -16.49 -2.08 -11.86
CA GLU A 37 -16.97 -2.32 -10.50
C GLU A 37 -16.06 -1.66 -9.45
N PHE A 38 -14.73 -1.63 -9.68
CA PHE A 38 -13.79 -0.94 -8.80
C PHE A 38 -14.01 0.58 -8.84
N ALA A 39 -14.19 1.14 -10.05
CA ALA A 39 -14.50 2.58 -10.20
C ALA A 39 -15.77 2.93 -9.42
N ARG A 40 -16.83 2.12 -9.58
CA ARG A 40 -18.08 2.29 -8.84
C ARG A 40 -17.85 2.22 -7.32
N TYR A 41 -17.09 1.22 -6.86
CA TYR A 41 -16.81 1.01 -5.44
C TYR A 41 -16.07 2.22 -4.83
N ILE A 42 -15.04 2.70 -5.51
CA ILE A 42 -14.22 3.83 -5.02
C ILE A 42 -14.96 5.16 -5.16
N GLY A 43 -15.84 5.29 -6.15
CA GLY A 43 -16.54 6.54 -6.46
C GLY A 43 -15.78 7.40 -7.47
N SER A 44 -15.07 6.74 -8.41
CA SER A 44 -14.38 7.42 -9.51
C SER A 44 -15.10 7.16 -10.85
N LYS A 45 -14.83 8.00 -11.85
CA LYS A 45 -15.37 7.81 -13.21
C LYS A 45 -14.66 6.66 -13.94
N HIS A 46 -13.33 6.58 -13.79
CA HIS A 46 -12.49 5.67 -14.58
C HIS A 46 -11.57 4.87 -13.66
N ALA A 47 -11.32 3.61 -14.05
CA ALA A 47 -10.33 2.75 -13.40
C ALA A 47 -9.60 1.93 -14.46
N PHE A 48 -8.30 1.68 -14.23
CA PHE A 48 -7.42 0.95 -15.14
C PHE A 48 -6.55 -0.03 -14.35
N THR A 49 -6.52 -1.29 -14.77
CA THR A 49 -5.72 -2.33 -14.12
C THR A 49 -4.34 -2.48 -14.76
N PHE A 50 -3.38 -2.89 -13.93
CA PHE A 50 -1.98 -3.12 -14.33
C PHE A 50 -1.42 -4.32 -13.55
N ASN A 51 -0.32 -4.89 -14.05
CA ASN A 51 0.33 -6.02 -13.36
C ASN A 51 0.93 -5.67 -12.00
N LYS A 52 1.19 -4.38 -11.73
CA LYS A 52 1.74 -3.87 -10.45
C LYS A 52 1.31 -2.42 -10.22
N CYS A 53 1.27 -2.00 -8.96
CA CYS A 53 1.04 -0.59 -8.62
C CYS A 53 2.15 0.31 -9.18
N THR A 54 3.41 -0.17 -9.23
CA THR A 54 4.51 0.58 -9.86
C THR A 54 4.23 0.84 -11.34
N THR A 55 3.52 -0.07 -12.02
CA THR A 55 3.12 0.14 -13.42
C THR A 55 2.03 1.20 -13.52
N SER A 56 1.06 1.22 -12.59
CA SER A 56 0.01 2.24 -12.61
C SER A 56 0.60 3.65 -12.39
N ILE A 57 1.55 3.77 -11.47
CA ILE A 57 2.26 5.05 -11.22
C ILE A 57 3.05 5.46 -12.47
N TYR A 58 3.79 4.52 -13.07
CA TYR A 58 4.59 4.79 -14.28
C TYR A 58 3.70 5.30 -15.43
N ILE A 59 2.57 4.67 -15.68
CA ILE A 59 1.66 5.06 -16.75
C ILE A 59 1.03 6.44 -16.46
N PHE A 60 0.65 6.70 -15.20
CA PHE A 60 0.17 8.02 -14.82
C PHE A 60 1.21 9.11 -15.09
N LEU A 61 2.46 8.87 -14.66
CA LEU A 61 3.54 9.84 -14.88
C LEU A 61 3.84 10.05 -16.38
N LYS A 62 3.74 8.98 -17.20
CA LYS A 62 3.85 9.12 -18.66
C LYS A 62 2.72 10.00 -19.20
N ALA A 63 1.50 9.82 -18.69
CA ALA A 63 0.35 10.64 -19.11
C ALA A 63 0.58 12.11 -18.77
N LEU A 64 1.10 12.39 -17.56
CA LEU A 64 1.40 13.78 -17.16
C LEU A 64 2.46 14.45 -18.06
N LYS A 65 3.46 13.67 -18.52
CA LYS A 65 4.50 14.20 -19.41
C LYS A 65 3.95 14.62 -20.79
N LYS A 66 2.77 14.13 -21.18
CA LYS A 66 2.08 14.62 -22.40
C LYS A 66 1.37 15.95 -22.14
N LEU A 67 1.19 16.32 -20.87
CA LEU A 67 0.45 17.53 -20.47
C LEU A 67 1.35 18.64 -19.92
N SER A 68 2.60 18.30 -19.51
CA SER A 68 3.49 19.26 -18.86
C SER A 68 4.96 18.89 -19.11
N ASN A 69 5.82 19.89 -19.17
CA ASN A 69 7.27 19.72 -19.31
C ASN A 69 8.02 19.67 -17.97
N LYS A 70 7.32 19.80 -16.85
CA LYS A 70 7.91 19.72 -15.50
C LYS A 70 8.49 18.32 -15.27
N GLN A 71 9.55 18.20 -14.43
CA GLN A 71 10.37 16.99 -14.37
C GLN A 71 10.48 16.37 -12.97
N GLU A 72 9.96 17.00 -11.93
CA GLU A 72 10.17 16.52 -10.56
C GLU A 72 8.91 15.92 -9.95
N VAL A 73 9.10 14.82 -9.20
CA VAL A 73 8.02 14.11 -8.51
C VAL A 73 8.37 14.02 -7.04
N VAL A 74 7.55 14.62 -6.18
CA VAL A 74 7.78 14.67 -4.73
C VAL A 74 7.14 13.44 -4.08
N ILE A 75 7.93 12.72 -3.27
CA ILE A 75 7.50 11.55 -2.49
C ILE A 75 8.02 11.67 -1.06
N PRO A 76 7.38 11.03 -0.07
CA PRO A 76 7.93 11.06 1.29
C PRO A 76 9.24 10.28 1.39
N ALA A 77 10.15 10.72 2.26
CA ALA A 77 11.45 10.06 2.47
C ALA A 77 11.28 8.68 3.12
N TYR A 78 10.22 8.48 3.93
CA TYR A 78 9.84 7.17 4.46
C TYR A 78 8.72 6.60 3.59
N THR A 79 9.05 5.66 2.72
CA THR A 79 8.06 4.99 1.86
C THR A 79 8.64 3.67 1.31
N VAL A 80 7.81 2.96 0.52
CA VAL A 80 8.26 1.76 -0.19
C VAL A 80 9.39 2.14 -1.18
N PRO A 81 10.58 1.55 -1.03
CA PRO A 81 11.72 1.97 -1.87
C PRO A 81 11.46 1.88 -3.37
N THR A 82 10.65 0.90 -3.80
CA THR A 82 10.36 0.70 -5.22
C THR A 82 9.60 1.85 -5.88
N LEU A 83 9.14 2.85 -5.10
CA LEU A 83 8.46 4.03 -5.64
C LEU A 83 9.37 4.89 -6.52
N VAL A 84 10.68 4.84 -6.30
CA VAL A 84 11.68 5.51 -7.14
C VAL A 84 11.67 4.97 -8.58
N LEU A 85 11.37 3.68 -8.75
CA LEU A 85 11.50 3.01 -10.05
C LEU A 85 10.54 3.54 -11.13
N PRO A 86 9.23 3.72 -10.87
CA PRO A 86 8.33 4.27 -11.89
C PRO A 86 8.65 5.73 -12.23
N ILE A 87 9.14 6.51 -11.27
CA ILE A 87 9.55 7.90 -11.48
C ILE A 87 10.74 7.95 -12.44
N ARG A 88 11.82 7.19 -12.12
CA ARG A 88 13.01 7.13 -12.97
C ARG A 88 12.71 6.54 -14.35
N LYS A 89 11.88 5.50 -14.40
CA LYS A 89 11.50 4.86 -15.68
C LYS A 89 10.71 5.82 -16.58
N ALA A 90 9.95 6.76 -15.99
CA ALA A 90 9.28 7.81 -16.75
C ALA A 90 10.23 8.95 -17.18
N GLY A 91 11.52 8.86 -16.81
CA GLY A 91 12.49 9.91 -17.10
C GLY A 91 12.31 11.15 -16.24
N LEU A 92 11.81 10.96 -15.02
CA LEU A 92 11.54 12.03 -14.06
C LEU A 92 12.50 11.90 -12.85
N LYS A 93 12.64 12.97 -12.11
CA LYS A 93 13.51 13.06 -10.94
C LYS A 93 12.68 12.93 -9.66
N PRO A 94 12.94 11.91 -8.82
CA PRO A 94 12.30 11.87 -7.50
C PRO A 94 12.94 12.91 -6.57
N VAL A 95 12.08 13.63 -5.84
CA VAL A 95 12.44 14.62 -4.83
C VAL A 95 11.81 14.15 -3.52
N LEU A 96 12.58 14.15 -2.44
CA LEU A 96 12.09 13.66 -1.16
C LEU A 96 11.59 14.81 -0.28
N CYS A 97 10.46 14.57 0.38
CA CYS A 97 9.93 15.43 1.43
C CYS A 97 10.03 14.66 2.75
N GLU A 98 10.34 15.36 3.83
CA GLU A 98 10.43 14.76 5.17
C GLU A 98 9.11 14.09 5.56
N SER A 99 9.18 13.19 6.51
CA SER A 99 8.03 12.45 7.04
C SER A 99 7.58 13.02 8.39
N SER A 100 6.28 13.02 8.60
CA SER A 100 5.68 13.46 9.88
C SER A 100 5.64 12.29 10.86
N LEU A 101 6.02 12.54 12.11
CA LEU A 101 5.87 11.55 13.20
C LEU A 101 4.40 11.38 13.61
N ASP A 102 3.51 12.30 13.21
CA ASP A 102 2.09 12.24 13.52
C ASP A 102 1.31 11.36 12.56
N THR A 103 1.74 11.27 11.30
CA THR A 103 1.02 10.51 10.26
C THR A 103 1.84 9.35 9.68
N PHE A 104 3.15 9.32 9.95
CA PHE A 104 4.13 8.38 9.38
C PHE A 104 4.22 8.44 7.86
N THR A 105 3.83 9.59 7.28
CA THR A 105 3.90 9.82 5.84
C THR A 105 4.46 11.23 5.56
N MET A 106 4.27 11.74 4.34
CA MET A 106 4.77 13.07 3.96
C MET A 106 4.33 14.17 4.94
N ASP A 107 5.27 14.98 5.39
CA ASP A 107 4.99 16.15 6.21
C ASP A 107 4.57 17.29 5.28
N LEU A 108 3.27 17.57 5.24
CA LEU A 108 2.72 18.60 4.36
C LEU A 108 3.11 20.03 4.79
N GLU A 109 3.52 20.22 6.06
CA GLU A 109 4.03 21.52 6.50
C GLU A 109 5.42 21.81 5.93
N ARG A 110 6.19 20.77 5.65
CA ARG A 110 7.52 20.88 5.05
C ARG A 110 7.51 20.79 3.52
N LEU A 111 6.35 20.51 2.92
CA LEU A 111 6.24 20.42 1.47
C LEU A 111 6.71 21.70 0.74
N PRO A 112 6.41 22.93 1.23
CA PRO A 112 6.91 24.14 0.58
C PRO A 112 8.44 24.23 0.45
N GLU A 113 9.20 23.48 1.27
CA GLU A 113 10.66 23.48 1.21
C GLU A 113 11.19 22.77 -0.04
N VAL A 114 10.40 21.89 -0.65
CA VAL A 114 10.86 20.99 -1.72
C VAL A 114 10.13 21.18 -3.06
N ILE A 115 8.98 21.86 -3.07
CA ILE A 115 8.28 22.13 -4.33
C ILE A 115 8.87 23.37 -5.00
N ASN A 116 8.79 23.40 -6.34
CA ASN A 116 9.29 24.51 -7.17
C ASN A 116 8.59 24.50 -8.54
N ASP A 117 8.95 25.41 -9.43
CA ASP A 117 8.34 25.53 -10.76
C ASP A 117 8.49 24.28 -11.62
N ASN A 118 9.43 23.38 -11.27
CA ASN A 118 9.65 22.13 -12.00
C ASN A 118 8.90 20.93 -11.38
N THR A 119 8.13 21.15 -10.30
CA THR A 119 7.36 20.09 -9.65
C THR A 119 6.20 19.67 -10.55
N LEU A 120 6.23 18.45 -11.06
CA LEU A 120 5.20 17.85 -11.92
C LEU A 120 4.08 17.24 -11.08
N CYS A 121 4.45 16.52 -10.03
CA CYS A 121 3.50 15.71 -9.27
C CYS A 121 3.96 15.53 -7.83
N VAL A 122 3.00 15.50 -6.89
CA VAL A 122 3.23 15.15 -5.49
C VAL A 122 2.42 13.89 -5.18
N LEU A 123 3.05 12.92 -4.50
CA LEU A 123 2.42 11.65 -4.12
C LEU A 123 2.23 11.57 -2.59
N PRO A 124 1.10 12.05 -2.04
CA PRO A 124 0.75 11.75 -0.65
C PRO A 124 0.41 10.26 -0.53
N ILE A 125 0.84 9.63 0.58
CA ILE A 125 0.68 8.18 0.79
C ILE A 125 -0.11 7.94 2.07
N TYR A 126 -1.13 7.08 2.01
CA TYR A 126 -1.92 6.69 3.18
C TYR A 126 -1.34 5.42 3.81
N HIS A 127 -0.18 5.59 4.49
CA HIS A 127 0.52 4.45 5.10
C HIS A 127 -0.35 3.69 6.09
N PHE A 128 -0.22 2.38 6.08
CA PHE A 128 -0.87 1.44 7.00
C PHE A 128 -2.40 1.46 6.93
N GLY A 129 -2.98 2.24 6.00
CA GLY A 129 -4.42 2.39 5.87
C GLY A 129 -5.00 3.51 6.76
N PHE A 130 -4.16 4.46 7.17
CA PHE A 130 -4.57 5.64 7.94
C PHE A 130 -4.68 6.82 6.99
N PRO A 131 -5.90 7.28 6.69
CA PRO A 131 -6.07 8.43 5.80
C PRO A 131 -5.87 9.74 6.58
N HIS A 132 -5.35 10.75 5.88
CA HIS A 132 -5.13 12.09 6.42
C HIS A 132 -5.59 13.12 5.39
N LYS A 133 -5.96 14.31 5.87
CA LYS A 133 -6.47 15.38 4.99
C LYS A 133 -5.34 15.89 4.10
N ILE A 134 -5.69 16.13 2.84
CA ILE A 134 -4.75 16.68 1.85
C ILE A 134 -5.28 18.00 1.23
N ASP A 135 -6.25 18.65 1.88
CA ASP A 135 -6.86 19.89 1.39
C ASP A 135 -5.81 20.99 1.17
N SER A 136 -4.87 21.12 2.11
CA SER A 136 -3.76 22.07 2.00
C SER A 136 -2.88 21.76 0.78
N LEU A 137 -2.58 20.48 0.56
CA LEU A 137 -1.83 20.03 -0.61
C LEU A 137 -2.58 20.33 -1.90
N LEU A 138 -3.89 20.05 -1.96
CA LEU A 138 -4.71 20.30 -3.15
C LEU A 138 -4.76 21.80 -3.48
N LYS A 139 -4.84 22.65 -2.46
CA LYS A 139 -4.79 24.10 -2.63
C LYS A 139 -3.45 24.54 -3.23
N VAL A 140 -2.34 24.08 -2.62
CA VAL A 140 -0.99 24.40 -3.08
C VAL A 140 -0.76 23.86 -4.51
N ALA A 141 -1.29 22.66 -4.82
CA ALA A 141 -1.18 22.05 -6.14
C ALA A 141 -1.85 22.94 -7.20
N ASN A 142 -3.06 23.42 -6.91
CA ASN A 142 -3.80 24.29 -7.82
C ASN A 142 -3.07 25.64 -8.05
N GLU A 143 -2.52 26.21 -6.97
CA GLU A 143 -1.79 27.49 -7.04
C GLU A 143 -0.48 27.38 -7.83
N ASN A 144 0.19 26.24 -7.79
CA ASN A 144 1.52 26.02 -8.40
C ASN A 144 1.46 25.19 -9.68
N GLY A 145 0.28 24.71 -10.08
CA GLY A 145 0.07 23.95 -11.31
C GLY A 145 0.84 22.63 -11.35
N PHE A 146 0.79 21.84 -10.27
CA PHE A 146 1.28 20.46 -10.27
C PHE A 146 0.14 19.49 -9.96
N PHE A 147 0.33 18.23 -10.29
CA PHE A 147 -0.68 17.19 -10.13
C PHE A 147 -0.52 16.47 -8.79
N VAL A 148 -1.61 15.88 -8.29
CA VAL A 148 -1.61 15.08 -7.05
C VAL A 148 -2.05 13.65 -7.38
N LEU A 149 -1.16 12.66 -7.13
CA LEU A 149 -1.46 11.24 -7.22
C LEU A 149 -1.54 10.66 -5.81
N GLU A 150 -2.74 10.33 -5.36
CA GLU A 150 -2.92 9.68 -4.04
C GLU A 150 -2.42 8.24 -4.08
N ASP A 151 -1.39 7.92 -3.31
CA ASP A 151 -0.96 6.51 -3.14
C ASP A 151 -1.81 5.87 -2.04
N THR A 152 -2.84 5.18 -2.50
CA THR A 152 -3.79 4.44 -1.65
C THR A 152 -3.47 2.94 -1.61
N ALA A 153 -2.22 2.57 -1.88
CA ALA A 153 -1.78 1.17 -1.94
C ALA A 153 -2.07 0.38 -0.65
N GLN A 154 -2.22 1.07 0.48
CA GLN A 154 -2.51 0.46 1.77
C GLN A 154 -3.88 0.87 2.34
N ALA A 155 -4.64 1.68 1.59
CA ALA A 155 -5.85 2.31 2.11
C ALA A 155 -7.11 2.12 1.23
N PRO A 156 -7.26 1.00 0.49
CA PRO A 156 -8.48 0.84 -0.32
C PRO A 156 -9.73 0.83 0.59
N GLY A 157 -10.65 1.76 0.33
CA GLY A 157 -11.88 1.88 1.09
C GLY A 157 -11.81 2.79 2.33
N ALA A 158 -10.64 3.32 2.66
CA ALA A 158 -10.51 4.30 3.75
C ALA A 158 -11.26 5.60 3.39
N LEU A 159 -11.82 6.27 4.40
CA LEU A 159 -12.67 7.45 4.20
C LEU A 159 -12.09 8.70 4.87
N ILE A 160 -12.30 9.85 4.23
CA ILE A 160 -12.11 11.17 4.80
C ILE A 160 -13.35 12.00 4.44
N ASP A 161 -14.02 12.57 5.46
CA ASP A 161 -15.25 13.37 5.30
C ASP A 161 -16.27 12.65 4.40
N GLY A 162 -16.40 11.32 4.58
CA GLY A 162 -17.35 10.49 3.85
C GLY A 162 -16.92 10.08 2.43
N LYS A 163 -15.79 10.56 1.93
CA LYS A 163 -15.27 10.21 0.59
C LYS A 163 -14.15 9.19 0.70
N LYS A 164 -14.12 8.24 -0.22
CA LYS A 164 -13.03 7.26 -0.27
C LYS A 164 -11.75 7.92 -0.80
N VAL A 165 -10.62 7.69 -0.10
CA VAL A 165 -9.32 8.19 -0.54
C VAL A 165 -8.94 7.58 -1.89
N GLY A 166 -8.17 8.32 -2.69
CA GLY A 166 -7.86 7.97 -4.07
C GLY A 166 -8.74 8.69 -5.08
N THR A 167 -9.70 9.52 -4.59
CA THR A 167 -10.62 10.28 -5.45
C THR A 167 -10.57 11.79 -5.19
N LEU A 168 -9.66 12.22 -4.31
CA LEU A 168 -9.54 13.62 -3.89
C LEU A 168 -8.58 14.40 -4.79
N GLY A 169 -7.49 13.77 -5.22
CA GLY A 169 -6.50 14.35 -6.14
C GLY A 169 -6.86 14.14 -7.62
N ASP A 170 -5.89 14.33 -8.50
CA ASP A 170 -6.06 14.11 -9.94
C ASP A 170 -6.24 12.64 -10.28
N ALA A 171 -5.62 11.75 -9.49
CA ALA A 171 -5.73 10.30 -9.64
C ALA A 171 -5.41 9.63 -8.32
N GLY A 172 -5.80 8.36 -8.20
CA GLY A 172 -5.43 7.50 -7.07
C GLY A 172 -4.87 6.18 -7.56
N CYS A 173 -3.78 5.68 -6.95
CA CYS A 173 -3.25 4.37 -7.28
C CYS A 173 -3.42 3.40 -6.10
N PHE A 174 -3.74 2.15 -6.43
CA PHE A 174 -4.02 1.08 -5.47
C PHE A 174 -3.14 -0.12 -5.77
N SER A 175 -2.69 -0.78 -4.72
CA SER A 175 -1.86 -1.99 -4.85
C SER A 175 -2.69 -3.23 -4.55
N LEU A 176 -2.66 -4.18 -5.48
CA LEU A 176 -3.27 -5.50 -5.33
C LEU A 176 -2.21 -6.57 -5.02
N CYS A 177 -1.03 -6.12 -4.54
CA CYS A 177 0.10 -6.99 -4.25
C CYS A 177 -0.05 -7.67 -2.88
N ARG A 178 0.83 -8.64 -2.62
CA ARG A 178 0.91 -9.36 -1.34
C ARG A 178 1.04 -8.36 -0.18
N GLY A 179 0.40 -8.65 0.93
CA GLY A 179 0.48 -7.82 2.13
C GLY A 179 -0.53 -6.67 2.18
N LYS A 180 -1.37 -6.55 1.15
CA LYS A 180 -2.41 -5.52 1.10
C LYS A 180 -3.76 -6.08 1.56
N ASN A 181 -4.66 -5.19 1.99
CA ASN A 181 -6.02 -5.56 2.42
C ASN A 181 -6.80 -6.24 1.32
N PHE A 182 -6.54 -5.84 0.09
CA PHE A 182 -7.17 -6.30 -1.13
C PHE A 182 -6.04 -6.81 -2.04
N SER A 183 -5.93 -8.11 -2.23
CA SER A 183 -4.77 -8.68 -2.92
C SER A 183 -5.14 -9.82 -3.86
N THR A 184 -4.73 -9.69 -5.11
CA THR A 184 -4.76 -10.74 -6.13
C THR A 184 -3.35 -11.29 -6.37
N PHE A 185 -2.49 -11.27 -5.33
CA PHE A 185 -1.07 -11.66 -5.27
C PHE A 185 -0.14 -10.59 -5.85
N ASN A 186 -0.44 -10.06 -7.03
CA ASN A 186 0.17 -8.86 -7.60
C ASN A 186 -0.90 -8.13 -8.43
N GLY A 187 -0.63 -6.89 -8.75
CA GLY A 187 -1.56 -6.03 -9.48
C GLY A 187 -1.50 -4.59 -8.99
N GLY A 188 -2.04 -3.72 -9.80
CA GLY A 188 -2.24 -2.32 -9.49
C GLY A 188 -3.51 -1.81 -10.15
N MET A 189 -4.10 -0.80 -9.56
CA MET A 189 -5.26 -0.10 -10.11
C MET A 189 -4.95 1.40 -10.08
N LEU A 190 -5.34 2.11 -11.12
CA LEU A 190 -5.25 3.57 -11.21
C LEU A 190 -6.65 4.09 -11.46
N VAL A 191 -7.09 5.09 -10.70
CA VAL A 191 -8.41 5.70 -10.89
C VAL A 191 -8.26 7.20 -11.13
N THR A 192 -9.20 7.79 -11.88
CA THR A 192 -9.25 9.24 -12.10
C THR A 192 -10.66 9.68 -12.44
N ASN A 193 -10.97 10.93 -12.13
CA ASN A 193 -12.22 11.58 -12.51
C ASN A 193 -12.04 12.45 -13.77
N SER A 194 -10.83 12.62 -14.28
CA SER A 194 -10.51 13.41 -15.47
C SER A 194 -10.65 12.57 -16.73
N ASP A 195 -11.59 12.91 -17.57
CA ASP A 195 -11.82 12.24 -18.86
C ASP A 195 -10.56 12.36 -19.75
N LYS A 196 -9.90 13.53 -19.72
CA LYS A 196 -8.66 13.79 -20.47
C LYS A 196 -7.52 12.87 -20.02
N LEU A 197 -7.31 12.76 -18.70
CA LEU A 197 -6.28 11.83 -18.17
C LEU A 197 -6.63 10.38 -18.50
N ALA A 198 -7.92 10.02 -18.39
CA ALA A 198 -8.37 8.63 -18.66
C ALA A 198 -8.08 8.23 -20.10
N GLU A 199 -8.31 9.12 -21.07
CA GLU A 199 -8.00 8.86 -22.48
C GLU A 199 -6.51 8.57 -22.68
N ILE A 200 -5.64 9.43 -22.15
CA ILE A 200 -4.19 9.26 -22.28
C ILE A 200 -3.71 7.99 -21.56
N ILE A 201 -4.23 7.74 -20.35
CA ILE A 201 -3.89 6.54 -19.55
C ILE A 201 -4.28 5.28 -20.33
N LYS A 202 -5.48 5.28 -20.93
CA LYS A 202 -5.96 4.14 -21.72
C LYS A 202 -5.02 3.87 -22.91
N GLU A 203 -4.64 4.90 -23.65
CA GLU A 203 -3.70 4.76 -24.76
C GLU A 203 -2.39 4.13 -24.31
N GLU A 204 -1.80 4.67 -23.23
CA GLU A 204 -0.52 4.18 -22.71
C GLU A 204 -0.61 2.74 -22.16
N ARG A 205 -1.75 2.39 -21.51
CA ARG A 205 -2.00 1.04 -21.02
C ARG A 205 -2.10 0.03 -22.17
N ASP A 206 -2.82 0.40 -23.23
CA ASP A 206 -3.10 -0.49 -24.36
C ASP A 206 -1.81 -0.82 -25.15
N LEU A 207 -0.76 0.01 -25.01
CA LEU A 207 0.57 -0.25 -25.58
C LEU A 207 1.39 -1.24 -24.75
N LEU A 208 0.97 -1.56 -23.54
CA LEU A 208 1.72 -2.49 -22.67
C LEU A 208 1.61 -3.93 -23.18
N PRO A 209 2.69 -4.72 -23.07
CA PRO A 209 2.61 -6.14 -23.42
C PRO A 209 1.70 -6.89 -22.46
N GLU A 210 1.02 -7.89 -22.97
CA GLU A 210 0.23 -8.80 -22.15
C GLU A 210 1.10 -9.64 -21.21
N GLN A 211 0.47 -10.24 -20.22
CA GLN A 211 1.10 -11.27 -19.41
C GLN A 211 1.47 -12.46 -20.29
N ASN A 212 2.66 -12.99 -20.12
CA ASN A 212 3.08 -14.14 -20.90
C ASN A 212 2.29 -15.40 -20.51
N PHE A 213 2.22 -16.36 -21.43
CA PHE A 213 1.45 -17.60 -21.28
C PHE A 213 1.84 -18.37 -20.01
N SER A 214 3.13 -18.44 -19.70
CA SER A 214 3.64 -19.09 -18.49
C SER A 214 3.04 -18.47 -17.21
N PHE A 215 2.93 -17.15 -17.15
CA PHE A 215 2.30 -16.47 -16.00
C PHE A 215 0.82 -16.82 -15.91
N LYS A 216 0.11 -16.79 -17.06
CA LYS A 216 -1.34 -17.08 -17.09
C LYS A 216 -1.63 -18.49 -16.53
N ILE A 217 -0.77 -19.48 -16.82
CA ILE A 217 -0.90 -20.84 -16.29
C ILE A 217 -0.54 -20.90 -14.79
N LYS A 218 0.51 -20.22 -14.37
CA LYS A 218 1.04 -20.33 -12.99
C LYS A 218 0.20 -19.58 -11.94
N ILE A 219 -0.46 -18.49 -12.33
CA ILE A 219 -1.14 -17.62 -11.35
C ILE A 219 -2.25 -18.32 -10.55
N PRO A 220 -3.05 -19.24 -11.09
CA PRO A 220 -4.02 -19.99 -10.29
C PRO A 220 -3.37 -20.79 -9.15
N PHE A 221 -2.25 -21.46 -9.45
CA PHE A 221 -1.53 -22.27 -8.45
C PHE A 221 -0.88 -21.38 -7.39
N ILE A 222 -0.31 -20.26 -7.82
CA ILE A 222 0.32 -19.27 -6.91
C ILE A 222 -0.74 -18.71 -5.95
N LEU A 223 -1.92 -18.32 -6.46
CA LEU A 223 -3.00 -17.78 -5.63
C LEU A 223 -3.55 -18.83 -4.67
N THR A 224 -3.68 -20.08 -5.12
CA THR A 224 -4.09 -21.20 -4.25
C THR A 224 -3.09 -21.40 -3.11
N ALA A 225 -1.81 -21.49 -3.42
CA ALA A 225 -0.76 -21.64 -2.41
C ALA A 225 -0.76 -20.45 -1.46
N PHE A 226 -0.86 -19.23 -1.99
CA PHE A 226 -0.89 -17.99 -1.18
C PHE A 226 -2.07 -17.98 -0.21
N SER A 227 -3.27 -18.36 -0.68
CA SER A 227 -4.46 -18.40 0.18
C SER A 227 -4.32 -19.40 1.33
N LEU A 228 -3.63 -20.51 1.09
CA LEU A 228 -3.41 -21.55 2.09
C LEU A 228 -2.32 -21.15 3.09
N VAL A 229 -1.15 -20.70 2.60
CA VAL A 229 -0.01 -20.42 3.47
C VAL A 229 -0.24 -19.23 4.41
N THR A 230 -1.20 -18.36 4.14
CA THR A 230 -1.54 -17.23 5.03
C THR A 230 -2.51 -17.63 6.15
N ARG A 231 -3.03 -18.86 6.14
CA ARG A 231 -3.91 -19.37 7.21
C ARG A 231 -3.07 -19.73 8.44
N PRO A 232 -3.46 -19.31 9.66
CA PRO A 232 -2.62 -19.48 10.86
C PRO A 232 -2.16 -20.92 11.15
N LEU A 233 -3.00 -21.93 10.83
CA LEU A 233 -2.67 -23.34 11.06
C LEU A 233 -1.59 -23.86 10.09
N ILE A 234 -1.55 -23.30 8.88
CA ILE A 234 -0.57 -23.67 7.84
C ILE A 234 0.68 -22.79 7.99
N TYR A 235 0.48 -21.51 8.28
CA TYR A 235 1.56 -20.54 8.43
C TYR A 235 2.61 -20.98 9.46
N GLY A 236 2.16 -21.47 10.63
CA GLY A 236 3.06 -21.87 11.73
C GLY A 236 4.10 -22.89 11.29
N PRO A 237 3.70 -24.09 10.84
CA PRO A 237 4.64 -25.14 10.40
C PRO A 237 5.58 -24.71 9.27
N PHE A 238 5.10 -23.89 8.33
CA PHE A 238 5.87 -23.47 7.16
C PHE A 238 6.56 -22.11 7.32
N TYR A 239 6.54 -21.52 8.52
CA TYR A 239 7.07 -20.18 8.77
C TYR A 239 8.52 -20.00 8.28
N LYS A 240 9.41 -20.95 8.60
CA LYS A 240 10.83 -20.84 8.22
C LYS A 240 11.03 -20.70 6.70
N LEU A 241 10.18 -21.36 5.91
CA LEU A 241 10.22 -21.25 4.46
C LEU A 241 9.62 -19.92 4.00
N ILE A 242 8.47 -19.55 4.57
CA ILE A 242 7.73 -18.33 4.20
C ILE A 242 8.54 -17.06 4.56
N SER A 243 9.23 -17.08 5.72
CA SER A 243 9.99 -15.92 6.20
C SER A 243 11.09 -15.46 5.22
N ARG A 244 11.62 -16.39 4.42
CA ARG A 244 12.63 -16.06 3.38
C ARG A 244 12.08 -15.10 2.33
N PHE A 245 10.76 -15.02 2.16
CA PHE A 245 10.09 -14.18 1.16
C PHE A 245 9.44 -12.92 1.78
N LYS A 246 9.69 -12.64 3.06
CA LYS A 246 9.05 -11.53 3.78
C LYS A 246 9.72 -10.18 3.59
N HIS A 247 11.02 -10.18 3.40
CA HIS A 247 11.75 -8.91 3.34
C HIS A 247 11.49 -8.19 2.03
N THR A 248 11.31 -6.88 2.13
CA THR A 248 11.21 -6.02 0.96
C THR A 248 12.59 -5.98 0.30
N THR A 249 12.70 -6.61 -0.85
CA THR A 249 13.94 -6.52 -1.64
C THR A 249 13.98 -5.21 -2.40
N VAL A 250 15.13 -4.58 -2.41
CA VAL A 250 15.38 -3.42 -3.25
C VAL A 250 15.51 -3.95 -4.70
N HIS A 251 14.59 -3.55 -5.54
CA HIS A 251 14.61 -3.96 -6.95
C HIS A 251 15.32 -2.90 -7.78
N ALA A 252 16.07 -3.34 -8.80
CA ALA A 252 16.71 -2.44 -9.75
C ALA A 252 15.77 -2.01 -10.88
N SER A 253 14.74 -2.80 -11.16
CA SER A 253 13.82 -2.54 -12.28
C SER A 253 12.49 -3.26 -12.09
N PHE A 254 11.54 -2.94 -12.96
CA PHE A 254 10.26 -3.65 -13.07
C PHE A 254 9.81 -3.67 -14.53
N GLU A 255 8.98 -4.63 -14.87
CA GLU A 255 8.40 -4.77 -16.22
C GLU A 255 6.94 -4.34 -16.20
N PRO A 256 6.58 -3.24 -16.89
CA PRO A 256 5.18 -2.87 -17.06
C PRO A 256 4.47 -3.86 -17.99
N LYS A 257 3.32 -4.37 -17.56
CA LYS A 257 2.50 -5.29 -18.33
C LYS A 257 1.01 -5.05 -18.02
N GLN A 258 0.16 -5.55 -18.89
CA GLN A 258 -1.28 -5.58 -18.66
C GLN A 258 -1.63 -6.55 -17.52
N TYR A 259 -2.83 -6.44 -16.99
CA TYR A 259 -3.38 -7.32 -15.95
C TYR A 259 -3.87 -8.64 -16.58
N SER A 260 -4.33 -9.59 -15.76
CA SER A 260 -4.86 -10.84 -16.29
C SER A 260 -6.33 -11.05 -15.90
N ASP A 261 -7.12 -11.67 -16.80
CA ASP A 261 -8.52 -11.96 -16.52
C ASP A 261 -8.72 -12.87 -15.32
N PHE A 262 -7.83 -13.84 -15.10
CA PHE A 262 -7.89 -14.70 -13.92
C PHE A 262 -7.86 -13.86 -12.63
N GLN A 263 -6.91 -12.91 -12.57
CA GLN A 263 -6.79 -12.03 -11.40
C GLN A 263 -7.98 -11.06 -11.30
N ALA A 264 -8.53 -10.63 -12.43
CA ALA A 264 -9.71 -9.76 -12.44
C ALA A 264 -10.93 -10.46 -11.83
N ILE A 265 -11.16 -11.73 -12.13
CA ILE A 265 -12.24 -12.52 -11.52
C ILE A 265 -12.02 -12.63 -9.99
N ILE A 266 -10.79 -12.91 -9.56
CA ILE A 266 -10.43 -12.94 -8.13
C ILE A 266 -10.71 -11.58 -7.50
N GLY A 267 -10.30 -10.51 -8.20
CA GLY A 267 -10.52 -9.12 -7.75
C GLY A 267 -12.01 -8.81 -7.57
N LEU A 268 -12.85 -9.22 -8.51
CA LEU A 268 -14.30 -9.05 -8.41
C LEU A 268 -14.87 -9.76 -7.17
N GLY A 269 -14.42 -10.99 -6.92
CA GLY A 269 -14.85 -11.75 -5.74
C GLY A 269 -14.45 -11.07 -4.43
N LEU A 270 -13.21 -10.60 -4.36
CA LEU A 270 -12.70 -9.91 -3.18
C LEU A 270 -13.37 -8.54 -3.01
N LEU A 271 -13.65 -7.82 -4.11
CA LEU A 271 -14.29 -6.50 -4.07
C LEU A 271 -15.68 -6.57 -3.43
N ASN A 272 -16.44 -7.62 -3.74
CA ASN A 272 -17.77 -7.84 -3.17
C ASN A 272 -17.74 -8.04 -1.65
N ARG A 273 -16.58 -8.35 -1.08
CA ARG A 273 -16.41 -8.60 0.36
C ARG A 273 -15.48 -7.58 1.01
N LEU A 274 -15.05 -6.56 0.27
CA LEU A 274 -14.02 -5.65 0.77
C LEU A 274 -14.51 -4.87 2.01
N ASP A 275 -15.75 -4.41 2.00
CA ASP A 275 -16.32 -3.69 3.16
C ASP A 275 -16.39 -4.60 4.40
N GLU A 276 -16.75 -5.89 4.24
CA GLU A 276 -16.70 -6.87 5.33
C GLU A 276 -15.29 -6.92 5.94
N PHE A 277 -14.29 -7.00 5.11
CA PHE A 277 -12.90 -7.01 5.58
C PHE A 277 -12.48 -5.70 6.24
N UNK A 278 -12.81 -4.61 5.71
CA UNK A 278 -12.58 -3.41 6.19
C UNK A 278 -13.14 -3.24 7.48
N GLU A 279 -14.40 -3.69 7.77
CA GLU A 279 -15.07 -3.61 9.08
C GLU A 279 -14.36 -4.45 10.16
N ILE A 280 -14.02 -5.69 9.81
CA ILE A 280 -13.29 -6.57 10.73
C ILE A 280 -11.94 -5.95 11.11
N ARG A 281 -11.21 -5.38 10.15
CA ARG A 281 -9.90 -4.75 10.41
C ARG A 281 -10.05 -3.51 11.28
N LEU A 282 -11.04 -2.68 10.99
CA LEU A 282 -11.35 -1.48 11.79
C LEU A 282 -11.62 -1.85 13.24
N LYS A 283 -12.52 -2.82 13.46
CA LYS A 283 -12.86 -3.30 14.81
C LYS A 283 -11.62 -3.76 15.56
N LYS A 284 -10.80 -4.64 14.95
CA LYS A 284 -9.60 -5.21 15.60
C LYS A 284 -8.49 -4.16 15.76
N GLY A 285 -8.31 -3.33 14.75
CA GLY A 285 -7.33 -2.24 14.77
C GLY A 285 -7.65 -1.23 15.86
N MET A 286 -8.93 -0.83 15.98
CA MET A 286 -9.37 0.11 17.04
C MET A 286 -9.20 -0.47 18.45
N VAL A 287 -9.42 -1.77 18.65
CA VAL A 287 -9.14 -2.40 19.95
C VAL A 287 -7.65 -2.28 20.31
N LEU A 288 -6.77 -2.57 19.35
CA LEU A 288 -5.32 -2.44 19.56
C LEU A 288 -4.94 -0.96 19.74
N TYR A 289 -5.42 -0.09 18.88
CA TYR A 289 -5.14 1.35 18.92
C TYR A 289 -5.50 1.95 20.29
N ASN A 290 -6.74 1.72 20.76
CA ASN A 290 -7.20 2.26 22.04
C ASN A 290 -6.45 1.68 23.24
N ALA A 291 -5.95 0.45 23.14
CA ALA A 291 -5.16 -0.18 24.20
C ALA A 291 -3.73 0.36 24.26
N LEU A 292 -3.22 0.93 23.14
CA LEU A 292 -1.81 1.33 23.04
C LEU A 292 -1.59 2.86 22.99
N LYS A 293 -2.62 3.65 22.66
CA LYS A 293 -2.48 5.09 22.37
C LYS A 293 -1.95 5.92 23.54
N ASP A 294 -2.18 5.49 24.76
CA ASP A 294 -1.77 6.22 25.96
C ASP A 294 -0.46 5.68 26.58
N ASN A 295 0.24 4.76 25.89
CA ASN A 295 1.50 4.20 26.34
C ASN A 295 2.65 5.18 26.01
N GLU A 296 3.33 5.66 27.04
CA GLU A 296 4.37 6.70 26.92
C GLU A 296 5.62 6.26 26.14
N HIS A 297 5.83 4.96 25.94
CA HIS A 297 6.97 4.42 25.17
C HIS A 297 6.70 4.37 23.66
N LEU A 298 5.48 4.74 23.22
CA LEU A 298 5.02 4.53 21.84
C LEU A 298 4.60 5.83 21.17
N ILE A 299 4.68 5.84 19.84
CA ILE A 299 4.06 6.85 18.97
C ILE A 299 3.16 6.07 18.01
N LEU A 300 1.88 6.47 17.91
CA LEU A 300 0.89 5.90 16.99
C LEU A 300 0.43 7.00 16.02
N PRO A 301 0.08 6.64 14.80
CA PRO A 301 -0.41 7.66 13.88
C PRO A 301 -1.80 8.19 14.26
N UNK A 302 -1.98 9.40 14.11
CA UNK A 302 -3.07 10.00 14.34
C UNK A 302 -4.14 9.50 13.58
N ILE A 303 -5.31 9.32 14.12
CA ILE A 303 -6.56 9.13 13.39
C ILE A 303 -7.17 10.51 13.12
N THR A 304 -7.14 10.90 11.89
CA THR A 304 -7.65 12.19 11.42
C THR A 304 -9.16 12.32 11.72
N GLU A 305 -9.57 13.49 12.15
CA GLU A 305 -10.99 13.79 12.40
C GLU A 305 -11.83 13.52 11.14
N ASN A 306 -12.99 12.90 11.33
CA ASN A 306 -13.92 12.50 10.26
C ASN A 306 -13.30 11.51 9.28
N SER A 307 -12.29 10.72 9.73
CA SER A 307 -11.70 9.67 8.90
C SER A 307 -12.08 8.28 9.41
N THR A 308 -12.02 7.30 8.48
CA THR A 308 -12.19 5.88 8.81
C THR A 308 -10.99 5.12 8.26
N PRO A 309 -10.04 4.75 9.13
CA PRO A 309 -8.89 3.94 8.69
C PRO A 309 -9.29 2.50 8.39
N VAL A 310 -8.54 1.84 7.51
CA VAL A 310 -8.78 0.43 7.15
C VAL A 310 -7.75 -0.53 7.75
N PHE A 311 -6.82 -0.03 8.54
CA PHE A 311 -5.82 -0.83 9.25
C PHE A 311 -5.22 -1.94 8.37
N ASN A 312 -4.52 -1.55 7.31
CA ASN A 312 -3.73 -2.54 6.55
C ASN A 312 -2.78 -3.27 7.50
N HIS A 313 -2.23 -2.53 8.45
CA HIS A 313 -1.52 -3.00 9.64
C HIS A 313 -1.82 -2.04 10.78
N MET A 314 -1.57 -2.48 12.02
CA MET A 314 -1.51 -1.56 13.16
C MET A 314 -0.03 -1.16 13.34
N PRO A 315 0.36 0.05 12.95
CA PRO A 315 1.75 0.50 13.09
C PRO A 315 2.01 1.04 14.50
N VAL A 316 3.19 0.76 15.01
CA VAL A 316 3.65 1.26 16.33
C VAL A 316 5.11 1.68 16.16
N VAL A 317 5.43 2.93 16.43
CA VAL A 317 6.81 3.43 16.48
C VAL A 317 7.22 3.49 17.96
N PHE A 318 8.34 2.89 18.30
CA PHE A 318 8.87 2.86 19.67
C PHE A 318 9.83 4.02 19.89
N LYS A 319 9.82 4.59 21.09
CA LYS A 319 10.81 5.63 21.46
C LYS A 319 12.20 5.02 21.57
N GLU A 320 12.29 3.75 22.02
CA GLU A 320 13.57 3.04 22.18
C GLU A 320 13.60 1.76 21.34
N ILE A 321 14.71 1.57 20.60
CA ILE A 321 14.90 0.40 19.72
C ILE A 321 14.94 -0.90 20.54
N GLU A 322 15.61 -0.90 21.68
CA GLU A 322 15.73 -2.05 22.54
C GLU A 322 14.37 -2.54 23.03
N THR A 323 13.47 -1.61 23.35
CA THR A 323 12.10 -1.93 23.76
C THR A 323 11.33 -2.57 22.60
N MET A 324 11.47 -2.04 21.40
CA MET A 324 10.86 -2.60 20.18
C MET A 324 11.34 -4.05 19.97
N GLU A 325 12.65 -4.29 20.08
CA GLU A 325 13.23 -5.63 19.87
C GLU A 325 12.73 -6.62 20.92
N LYS A 326 12.63 -6.21 22.19
CA LYS A 326 12.08 -7.04 23.27
C LYS A 326 10.61 -7.40 23.01
N VAL A 327 9.80 -6.40 22.62
CA VAL A 327 8.38 -6.61 22.29
C VAL A 327 8.25 -7.58 21.10
N GLN A 328 9.06 -7.35 20.05
CA GLN A 328 9.06 -8.23 18.88
C GLN A 328 9.37 -9.68 19.24
N ALA A 329 10.40 -9.89 20.05
CA ALA A 329 10.80 -11.23 20.51
C ALA A 329 9.70 -11.89 21.37
N GLU A 330 9.08 -11.11 22.27
CA GLU A 330 8.02 -11.63 23.15
C GLU A 330 6.76 -12.00 22.36
N LEU A 331 6.35 -11.17 21.38
CA LEU A 331 5.23 -11.48 20.50
C LEU A 331 5.52 -12.75 19.69
N TRP A 332 6.75 -12.89 19.22
CA TRP A 332 7.19 -14.08 18.49
C TRP A 332 7.04 -15.34 19.37
N ASN A 333 7.47 -15.27 20.65
CA ASN A 333 7.34 -16.37 21.61
C ASN A 333 5.86 -16.73 21.84
N ARG A 334 4.96 -15.75 21.76
CA ARG A 334 3.52 -15.94 21.91
C ARG A 334 2.82 -16.34 20.60
N ARG A 335 3.60 -16.68 19.57
CA ARG A 335 3.11 -17.16 18.26
C ARG A 335 2.39 -16.08 17.45
N ILE A 336 2.79 -14.83 17.64
CA ILE A 336 2.27 -13.68 16.88
C ILE A 336 3.43 -13.10 16.10
N ASP A 337 3.26 -13.06 14.79
CA ASP A 337 4.28 -12.52 13.90
C ASP A 337 4.05 -11.01 13.71
N THR A 338 5.15 -10.28 13.54
CA THR A 338 5.16 -8.84 13.35
C THR A 338 6.00 -8.48 12.12
N GLY A 339 5.82 -7.27 11.61
CA GLY A 339 6.58 -6.80 10.46
C GLY A 339 7.44 -5.58 10.76
N ARG A 340 8.53 -5.45 10.03
CA ARG A 340 9.33 -4.23 9.94
C ARG A 340 9.20 -3.73 8.51
N MET A 341 8.55 -2.59 8.30
CA MET A 341 8.34 -2.05 6.96
C MET A 341 9.34 -0.92 6.69
N TYR A 342 9.97 -0.99 5.50
CA TYR A 342 10.88 0.04 5.00
C TYR A 342 11.97 0.37 6.03
N LEU A 343 12.96 -0.54 6.16
CA LEU A 343 14.01 -0.52 7.19
C LEU A 343 14.95 0.70 7.09
N ARG A 344 14.90 1.45 6.02
CA ARG A 344 15.72 2.64 5.76
C ARG A 344 14.93 3.66 4.95
N PRO A 345 15.20 4.96 5.12
CA PRO A 345 14.69 5.97 4.19
C PRO A 345 15.14 5.72 2.76
N VAL A 346 14.39 6.25 1.80
CA VAL A 346 14.60 5.96 0.37
C VAL A 346 15.99 6.37 -0.12
N HIS A 347 16.52 7.51 0.35
CA HIS A 347 17.85 8.01 -0.04
C HIS A 347 19.00 7.13 0.46
N HIS A 348 18.77 6.31 1.49
CA HIS A 348 19.77 5.32 1.95
C HIS A 348 19.85 4.09 1.02
N LEU A 349 18.88 3.94 0.11
CA LEU A 349 18.74 2.73 -0.73
C LEU A 349 18.96 3.01 -2.21
N TYR A 350 18.80 4.27 -2.62
CA TYR A 350 19.00 4.71 -4.00
C TYR A 350 19.81 6.00 -3.99
N ASP A 351 20.80 6.09 -4.87
CA ASP A 351 21.52 7.35 -5.11
C ASP A 351 20.55 8.34 -5.78
N LEU A 352 20.09 9.32 -5.04
CA LEU A 352 19.16 10.37 -5.48
C LEU A 352 19.86 11.76 -5.52
N GLY A 353 21.17 11.79 -5.29
CA GLY A 353 21.96 13.02 -5.31
C GLY A 353 21.94 13.79 -3.97
N TYR A 354 21.49 13.16 -2.88
CA TYR A 354 21.54 13.76 -1.54
C TYR A 354 22.92 13.51 -0.90
N ASP A 355 23.40 14.50 -0.14
CA ASP A 355 24.63 14.33 0.65
C ASP A 355 24.34 13.35 1.81
N MET A 356 25.17 12.36 1.96
CA MET A 356 25.03 11.32 2.98
C MET A 356 25.87 11.60 4.25
N GLN A 357 26.53 12.76 4.32
CA GLN A 357 27.32 13.12 5.51
C GLN A 357 26.43 13.53 6.69
N GLU A 358 25.26 14.10 6.40
CA GLU A 358 24.27 14.48 7.41
C GLU A 358 22.93 13.84 7.08
N GLU A 359 22.14 13.48 8.11
CA GLU A 359 20.81 12.94 7.91
C GLU A 359 19.84 14.08 7.60
N LEU A 360 19.39 14.12 6.35
CA LEU A 360 18.49 15.16 5.84
C LEU A 360 17.02 14.89 6.19
N PHE A 361 16.67 13.65 6.51
CA PHE A 361 15.30 13.22 6.79
C PHE A 361 15.24 12.46 8.12
N PRO A 362 15.52 13.15 9.24
CA PRO A 362 15.65 12.49 10.56
C PRO A 362 14.36 11.80 11.03
N ASN A 363 13.17 12.35 10.72
CA ASN A 363 11.91 11.70 11.08
C ASN A 363 11.71 10.41 10.28
N ALA A 364 12.04 10.44 8.98
CA ALA A 364 11.97 9.24 8.14
C ALA A 364 12.88 8.12 8.67
N LEU A 365 14.11 8.48 9.10
CA LEU A 365 15.04 7.52 9.70
C LEU A 365 14.50 7.02 11.04
N TYR A 366 14.01 7.92 11.88
CA TYR A 366 13.45 7.59 13.20
C TYR A 366 12.32 6.54 13.06
N ILE A 367 11.38 6.77 12.13
CA ILE A 367 10.29 5.82 11.85
C ILE A 367 10.86 4.48 11.36
N ALA A 368 11.76 4.51 10.38
CA ALA A 368 12.30 3.30 9.74
C ALA A 368 12.98 2.37 10.76
N GLU A 369 13.70 2.95 11.72
CA GLU A 369 14.45 2.18 12.71
C GLU A 369 13.56 1.62 13.83
N ARG A 370 12.45 2.29 14.13
CA ARG A 370 11.67 2.05 15.35
C ARG A 370 10.26 1.50 15.11
N LEU A 371 9.86 1.34 13.85
CA LEU A 371 8.51 0.89 13.51
C LEU A 371 8.39 -0.63 13.60
N LEU A 372 7.31 -1.06 14.24
CA LEU A 372 6.84 -2.45 14.23
C LEU A 372 5.39 -2.44 13.76
N THR A 373 5.00 -3.36 12.88
CA THR A 373 3.62 -3.52 12.44
C THR A 373 3.00 -4.77 13.03
N LEU A 374 1.83 -4.59 13.64
CA LEU A 374 1.06 -5.67 14.26
C LEU A 374 -0.04 -6.13 13.29
N PRO A 375 -0.42 -7.41 13.34
CA PRO A 375 -1.51 -7.92 12.50
C PRO A 375 -2.87 -7.29 12.89
N SER A 376 -3.72 -7.05 11.89
CA SER A 376 -5.08 -6.54 12.05
C SER A 376 -6.08 -7.25 11.14
N HIS A 377 -5.64 -8.33 10.48
CA HIS A 377 -6.40 -9.05 9.45
C HIS A 377 -7.48 -9.97 10.05
N PRO A 378 -8.45 -10.45 9.23
CA PRO A 378 -9.57 -11.26 9.72
C PRO A 378 -9.20 -12.49 10.54
N TYR A 379 -8.03 -13.12 10.29
CA TYR A 379 -7.61 -14.31 11.04
C TYR A 379 -6.98 -14.02 12.42
N LEU A 380 -6.84 -12.75 12.82
CA LEU A 380 -6.40 -12.39 14.18
C LEU A 380 -7.57 -12.61 15.14
N ASP A 381 -7.45 -13.56 16.06
CA ASP A 381 -8.52 -13.85 17.01
C ASP A 381 -8.38 -13.03 18.32
N ASP A 382 -9.46 -12.98 19.11
CA ASP A 382 -9.53 -12.16 20.33
C ASP A 382 -8.47 -12.59 21.36
N ASN A 383 -8.16 -13.89 21.45
CA ASN A 383 -7.09 -14.38 22.34
C ASN A 383 -5.73 -13.82 21.92
N SER A 384 -5.47 -13.76 20.61
CA SER A 384 -4.22 -13.18 20.09
C SER A 384 -4.17 -11.66 20.32
N ILE A 385 -5.30 -10.95 20.19
CA ILE A 385 -5.39 -9.52 20.54
C ILE A 385 -5.03 -9.32 22.03
N LYS A 386 -5.60 -10.12 22.92
CA LYS A 386 -5.29 -10.06 24.37
C LYS A 386 -3.80 -10.31 24.64
N LYS A 387 -3.20 -11.26 23.94
CA LYS A 387 -1.74 -11.56 24.08
C LYS A 387 -0.91 -10.34 23.65
N ILE A 388 -1.28 -9.68 22.54
CA ILE A 388 -0.59 -8.48 22.08
C ILE A 388 -0.67 -7.40 23.17
N ILE A 389 -1.88 -7.08 23.61
CA ILE A 389 -2.11 -6.04 24.63
C ILE A 389 -1.31 -6.33 25.91
N ASN A 390 -1.28 -7.59 26.36
CA ASN A 390 -0.55 -7.97 27.58
C ASN A 390 0.97 -7.78 27.44
N VAL A 391 1.53 -7.98 26.25
CA VAL A 391 2.96 -7.70 26.00
C VAL A 391 3.24 -6.20 26.13
N PHE A 392 2.38 -5.37 25.55
CA PHE A 392 2.55 -3.92 25.60
C PHE A 392 2.29 -3.32 26.99
N LYS A 393 1.53 -3.99 27.85
CA LYS A 393 1.34 -3.55 29.25
C LYS A 393 2.55 -3.80 30.14
N SER A 394 3.50 -4.62 29.66
CA SER A 394 4.70 -4.97 30.45
C SER A 394 5.92 -4.10 30.10
N ILE A 395 5.73 -3.05 29.32
CA ILE A 395 6.77 -2.09 28.94
C ILE A 395 6.45 -0.69 29.47
#